data_7f77c8f44bf9ee00049819f52c61baa5
#
_entry.id   7f77c8f44bf9ee00049819f52c61baa5
#
_cell.length_a   1.000
_cell.length_b   1.000
_cell.length_c   1.000
_cell.angle_alpha   90.00
_cell.angle_beta   90.00
_cell.angle_gamma   90.00
#
_symmetry.space_group_name_H-M   'P 1'
#
loop_
_entity.id
_entity.type
_entity.pdbx_description
1 polymer ?
#
loop_
_entity_poly.entity_id
_entity_poly.type
_entity_poly.pdbx_seq_one_letter_code
_entity_poly.pdbx_strand_id
1 'polypeptide(L)'
;MKIVVFGATGPSGLNLVQQALDRGMGVTALVRNPDRLTITHENLKVEKVNIFKEDEIVDHIKECDVVMGCLGSHGSFFSRLPENLYTESAKVILSAMRKANKKRFIVISAGGVIKTSQEPLIMTIFRPLRIREVLNNLREMEVMLENSTDIDFTAVRPPALSNAQVTGTM
;
A
#
# COMPACT_ATOMS: atom_id res chain seq x y z
N MET A 1 -9.72 -9.28 14.81
CA MET A 1 -8.73 -9.26 13.73
C MET A 1 -7.82 -8.05 13.92
N LYS A 2 -6.52 -8.23 13.82
CA LYS A 2 -5.52 -7.17 13.93
C LYS A 2 -4.86 -6.95 12.58
N ILE A 3 -4.72 -5.71 12.13
CA ILE A 3 -4.07 -5.39 10.86
C ILE A 3 -2.89 -4.43 11.08
N VAL A 4 -1.85 -4.59 10.27
CA VAL A 4 -0.76 -3.61 10.14
C VAL A 4 -0.94 -2.85 8.83
N VAL A 5 -0.87 -1.52 8.87
CA VAL A 5 -1.10 -0.66 7.70
C VAL A 5 0.14 0.19 7.41
N PHE A 6 0.72 -0.04 6.25
CA PHE A 6 1.75 0.84 5.66
C PHE A 6 1.09 1.91 4.79
N GLY A 7 1.55 3.14 4.88
CA GLY A 7 0.98 4.27 4.13
C GLY A 7 -0.34 4.80 4.70
N ALA A 8 -0.58 4.61 6.00
CA ALA A 8 -1.79 5.02 6.72
C ALA A 8 -2.09 6.53 6.66
N THR A 9 -1.10 7.37 6.40
CA THR A 9 -1.26 8.84 6.30
C THR A 9 -1.70 9.33 4.92
N GLY A 10 -1.80 8.40 3.96
CA GLY A 10 -2.31 8.68 2.61
C GLY A 10 -3.83 8.66 2.53
N PRO A 11 -4.48 9.27 1.49
CA PRO A 11 -5.93 9.26 1.37
C PRO A 11 -6.54 7.87 1.45
N SER A 12 -6.00 6.91 0.70
CA SER A 12 -6.47 5.51 0.74
C SER A 12 -6.19 4.85 2.09
N GLY A 13 -5.01 5.13 2.70
CA GLY A 13 -4.64 4.60 3.99
C GLY A 13 -5.50 5.15 5.13
N LEU A 14 -5.81 6.45 5.14
CA LEU A 14 -6.73 7.07 6.10
C LEU A 14 -8.11 6.43 6.04
N ASN A 15 -8.67 6.28 4.83
CA ASN A 15 -9.96 5.63 4.65
C ASN A 15 -9.94 4.16 5.09
N LEU A 16 -8.86 3.44 4.81
CA LEU A 16 -8.70 2.05 5.26
C LEU A 16 -8.66 1.98 6.79
N VAL A 17 -7.85 2.82 7.45
CA VAL A 17 -7.73 2.86 8.91
C VAL A 17 -9.09 3.16 9.53
N GLN A 18 -9.79 4.21 9.07
CA GLN A 18 -11.11 4.56 9.59
C GLN A 18 -12.09 3.41 9.46
N GLN A 19 -12.23 2.84 8.26
CA GLN A 19 -13.15 1.74 8.03
C GLN A 19 -12.81 0.47 8.82
N ALA A 20 -11.53 0.19 9.06
CA ALA A 20 -11.12 -0.94 9.88
C ALA A 20 -11.50 -0.74 11.36
N LEU A 21 -11.29 0.47 11.88
CA LEU A 21 -11.68 0.84 13.24
C LEU A 21 -13.20 0.80 13.43
N ASP A 22 -13.97 1.32 12.47
CA ASP A 22 -15.43 1.27 12.47
C ASP A 22 -15.98 -0.18 12.50
N ARG A 23 -15.19 -1.15 12.03
CA ARG A 23 -15.49 -2.58 12.08
C ARG A 23 -14.94 -3.30 13.33
N GLY A 24 -14.42 -2.55 14.29
CA GLY A 24 -13.88 -3.09 15.53
C GLY A 24 -12.55 -3.83 15.37
N MET A 25 -11.80 -3.57 14.30
CA MET A 25 -10.48 -4.16 14.11
C MET A 25 -9.42 -3.40 14.92
N GLY A 26 -8.41 -4.12 15.42
CA GLY A 26 -7.19 -3.50 15.92
C GLY A 26 -6.30 -3.08 14.75
N VAL A 27 -5.85 -1.84 14.76
CA VAL A 27 -5.03 -1.28 13.67
C VAL A 27 -3.70 -0.81 14.23
N THR A 28 -2.58 -1.28 13.65
CA THR A 28 -1.25 -0.70 13.87
C THR A 28 -0.84 0.03 12.60
N ALA A 29 -0.80 1.34 12.67
CA ALA A 29 -0.37 2.22 11.57
C ALA A 29 1.13 2.45 11.65
N LEU A 30 1.89 1.92 10.70
CA LEU A 30 3.33 2.13 10.58
C LEU A 30 3.59 3.35 9.68
N VAL A 31 4.08 4.44 10.25
CA VAL A 31 4.16 5.73 9.57
C VAL A 31 5.53 6.37 9.75
N ARG A 32 5.94 7.16 8.75
CA ARG A 32 7.17 7.96 8.82
C ARG A 32 7.01 9.19 9.70
N ASN A 33 5.84 9.82 9.65
CA ASN A 33 5.50 10.99 10.47
C ASN A 33 4.11 10.79 11.09
N PRO A 34 4.06 10.45 12.41
CA PRO A 34 2.82 10.25 13.15
C PRO A 34 1.87 11.47 13.15
N ASP A 35 2.40 12.69 13.17
CA ASP A 35 1.60 13.93 13.24
C ASP A 35 0.67 14.11 12.03
N ARG A 36 0.91 13.37 10.94
CA ARG A 36 0.06 13.37 9.74
C ARG A 36 -1.14 12.44 9.84
N LEU A 37 -1.21 11.59 10.85
CA LEU A 37 -2.35 10.72 11.09
C LEU A 37 -3.30 11.38 12.08
N THR A 38 -4.42 11.90 11.59
CA THR A 38 -5.38 12.70 12.38
C THR A 38 -6.44 11.87 13.10
N ILE A 39 -6.45 10.55 12.88
CA ILE A 39 -7.41 9.63 13.51
C ILE A 39 -6.92 9.30 14.92
N THR A 40 -7.84 9.37 15.88
CA THR A 40 -7.61 8.91 17.26
C THR A 40 -8.68 7.88 17.62
N HIS A 41 -8.26 6.71 18.10
CA HIS A 41 -9.17 5.62 18.48
C HIS A 41 -8.48 4.66 19.45
N GLU A 42 -9.21 4.06 20.38
CA GLU A 42 -8.68 3.11 21.37
C GLU A 42 -8.01 1.86 20.73
N ASN A 43 -8.52 1.40 19.60
CA ASN A 43 -8.01 0.26 18.84
C ASN A 43 -6.96 0.64 17.79
N LEU A 44 -6.48 1.91 17.78
CA LEU A 44 -5.44 2.39 16.88
C LEU A 44 -4.13 2.58 17.63
N LYS A 45 -3.09 1.89 17.17
CA LYS A 45 -1.70 2.10 17.56
C LYS A 45 -0.96 2.78 16.40
N VAL A 46 -0.25 3.87 16.67
CA VAL A 46 0.52 4.59 15.67
C VAL A 46 2.00 4.50 16.03
N GLU A 47 2.78 3.93 15.12
CA GLU A 47 4.21 3.73 15.34
C GLU A 47 5.03 4.46 14.28
N LYS A 48 6.05 5.18 14.74
CA LYS A 48 7.01 5.83 13.85
C LYS A 48 8.08 4.83 13.45
N VAL A 49 8.16 4.53 12.17
CA VAL A 49 9.12 3.57 11.62
C VAL A 49 9.73 4.07 10.31
N ASN A 50 10.91 3.57 10.01
CA ASN A 50 11.45 3.58 8.66
C ASN A 50 11.09 2.27 7.96
N ILE A 51 10.18 2.32 6.99
CA ILE A 51 9.69 1.14 6.26
C ILE A 51 10.77 0.40 5.45
N PHE A 52 11.94 1.00 5.26
CA PHE A 52 13.09 0.38 4.61
C PHE A 52 14.03 -0.33 5.59
N LYS A 53 13.70 -0.35 6.88
CA LYS A 53 14.43 -1.05 7.91
C LYS A 53 13.58 -2.18 8.48
N GLU A 54 13.96 -3.39 8.14
CA GLU A 54 13.22 -4.59 8.52
C GLU A 54 13.06 -4.73 10.03
N ASP A 55 14.12 -4.44 10.80
CA ASP A 55 14.13 -4.57 12.24
C ASP A 55 13.13 -3.61 12.93
N GLU A 56 12.80 -2.47 12.29
CA GLU A 56 11.82 -1.53 12.83
C GLU A 56 10.37 -1.98 12.59
N ILE A 57 10.12 -2.94 11.69
CA ILE A 57 8.76 -3.35 11.31
C ILE A 57 8.38 -4.77 11.69
N VAL A 58 9.36 -5.67 11.85
CA VAL A 58 9.11 -7.11 12.03
C VAL A 58 8.28 -7.43 13.25
N ASP A 59 8.52 -6.79 14.39
CA ASP A 59 7.81 -7.07 15.64
C ASP A 59 6.35 -6.62 15.57
N HIS A 60 6.05 -5.52 14.91
CA HIS A 60 4.67 -5.10 14.66
C HIS A 60 3.92 -6.09 13.76
N ILE A 61 4.60 -6.66 12.76
CA ILE A 61 4.02 -7.67 11.87
C ILE A 61 3.73 -8.98 12.61
N LYS A 62 4.54 -9.38 13.59
CA LYS A 62 4.29 -10.60 14.41
C LYS A 62 2.93 -10.57 15.10
N GLU A 63 2.45 -9.41 15.48
CA GLU A 63 1.22 -9.24 16.25
C GLU A 63 -0.04 -9.14 15.38
N CYS A 64 0.08 -9.09 14.05
CA CYS A 64 -1.05 -8.91 13.15
C CYS A 64 -1.53 -10.20 12.48
N ASP A 65 -2.75 -10.18 11.99
CA ASP A 65 -3.33 -11.23 11.16
C ASP A 65 -3.10 -10.97 9.67
N VAL A 66 -3.12 -9.68 9.27
CA VAL A 66 -3.01 -9.23 7.87
C VAL A 66 -2.12 -7.99 7.78
N VAL A 67 -1.24 -7.99 6.80
CA VAL A 67 -0.44 -6.81 6.41
C VAL A 67 -1.11 -6.11 5.23
N MET A 68 -1.27 -4.78 5.32
CA MET A 68 -1.92 -3.96 4.29
C MET A 68 -0.98 -2.84 3.81
N GLY A 69 -0.75 -2.78 2.50
CA GLY A 69 0.11 -1.79 1.85
C GLY A 69 -0.72 -0.74 1.09
N CYS A 70 -0.77 0.47 1.62
CA CYS A 70 -1.37 1.65 0.98
C CYS A 70 -0.31 2.72 0.66
N LEU A 71 0.92 2.28 0.40
CA LEU A 71 1.99 3.19 0.01
C LEU A 71 1.66 3.83 -1.33
N GLY A 72 1.91 5.12 -1.41
CA GLY A 72 1.67 5.88 -2.62
C GLY A 72 2.45 7.18 -2.62
N SER A 73 2.63 7.72 -3.81
CA SER A 73 3.21 9.03 -3.97
C SER A 73 2.19 10.10 -3.62
N HIS A 74 2.36 10.78 -2.50
CA HIS A 74 1.62 12.01 -2.24
C HIS A 74 2.21 13.13 -3.11
N GLY A 75 1.64 13.26 -4.19
CA GLY A 75 1.55 14.12 -5.29
C GLY A 75 1.85 15.55 -5.22
N SER A 76 2.91 16.07 -4.82
CA SER A 76 3.38 17.24 -5.53
C SER A 76 4.12 16.78 -6.79
N PHE A 77 3.82 17.34 -7.94
CA PHE A 77 4.55 17.16 -9.21
C PHE A 77 6.07 17.36 -9.03
N PHE A 78 6.49 17.90 -7.89
CA PHE A 78 7.85 18.24 -7.50
C PHE A 78 8.45 17.35 -6.40
N SER A 79 7.69 16.45 -5.74
CA SER A 79 8.30 15.56 -4.77
C SER A 79 9.00 14.42 -5.48
N ARG A 80 10.33 14.36 -5.35
CA ARG A 80 11.12 13.19 -5.75
C ARG A 80 10.72 12.03 -4.85
N LEU A 81 9.93 11.10 -5.39
CA LEU A 81 9.83 9.77 -4.82
C LEU A 81 11.14 9.03 -5.08
N PRO A 82 11.54 8.14 -4.18
CA PRO A 82 12.50 7.12 -4.57
C PRO A 82 11.96 6.40 -5.81
N GLU A 83 12.74 6.30 -6.86
CA GLU A 83 12.33 5.71 -8.16
C GLU A 83 11.74 4.30 -8.00
N ASN A 84 12.14 3.58 -6.93
CA ASN A 84 11.77 2.21 -6.65
C ASN A 84 10.98 2.04 -5.34
N LEU A 85 10.16 3.03 -4.94
CA LEU A 85 9.42 2.99 -3.67
C LEU A 85 8.66 1.68 -3.46
N TYR A 86 7.91 1.24 -4.47
CA TYR A 86 7.02 0.08 -4.34
C TYR A 86 7.78 -1.23 -4.27
N THR A 87 8.78 -1.43 -5.12
CA THR A 87 9.61 -2.64 -5.11
C THR A 87 10.47 -2.72 -3.86
N GLU A 88 11.14 -1.63 -3.47
CA GLU A 88 12.02 -1.65 -2.30
C GLU A 88 11.23 -1.83 -0.99
N SER A 89 10.09 -1.13 -0.84
CA SER A 89 9.25 -1.35 0.35
C SER A 89 8.67 -2.76 0.39
N ALA A 90 8.22 -3.30 -0.75
CA ALA A 90 7.70 -4.66 -0.81
C ALA A 90 8.77 -5.70 -0.44
N LYS A 91 10.02 -5.56 -0.90
CA LYS A 91 11.13 -6.44 -0.49
C LYS A 91 11.29 -6.50 1.02
N VAL A 92 11.33 -5.34 1.67
CA VAL A 92 11.50 -5.26 3.12
C VAL A 92 10.29 -5.83 3.86
N ILE A 93 9.06 -5.49 3.42
CA ILE A 93 7.82 -6.00 4.02
C ILE A 93 7.75 -7.53 3.89
N LEU A 94 8.01 -8.09 2.71
CA LEU A 94 8.00 -9.53 2.49
C LEU A 94 9.05 -10.25 3.35
N SER A 95 10.24 -9.70 3.47
CA SER A 95 11.29 -10.22 4.34
C SER A 95 10.85 -10.24 5.80
N ALA A 96 10.30 -9.13 6.29
CA ALA A 96 9.76 -9.03 7.65
C ALA A 96 8.58 -9.99 7.89
N MET A 97 7.68 -10.16 6.90
CA MET A 97 6.58 -11.12 6.97
C MET A 97 7.08 -12.56 7.10
N ARG A 98 8.11 -12.93 6.34
CA ARG A 98 8.75 -14.26 6.45
C ARG A 98 9.34 -14.49 7.83
N LYS A 99 10.11 -13.52 8.35
CA LYS A 99 10.65 -13.58 9.72
C LYS A 99 9.57 -13.64 10.79
N ALA A 100 8.44 -12.97 10.57
CA ALA A 100 7.28 -12.98 11.47
C ALA A 100 6.36 -14.20 11.29
N ASN A 101 6.64 -15.08 10.32
CA ASN A 101 5.79 -16.21 9.91
C ASN A 101 4.35 -15.77 9.57
N LYS A 102 4.21 -14.64 8.86
CA LYS A 102 2.93 -14.10 8.37
C LYS A 102 2.86 -14.21 6.86
N LYS A 103 1.69 -14.55 6.33
CA LYS A 103 1.53 -14.87 4.91
C LYS A 103 0.56 -13.94 4.18
N ARG A 104 -0.43 -13.35 4.88
CA ARG A 104 -1.49 -12.57 4.22
C ARG A 104 -1.06 -11.13 3.99
N PHE A 105 -0.93 -10.74 2.72
CA PHE A 105 -0.58 -9.39 2.28
C PHE A 105 -1.60 -8.83 1.30
N ILE A 106 -2.18 -7.67 1.59
CA ILE A 106 -3.08 -6.96 0.67
C ILE A 106 -2.42 -5.63 0.31
N VAL A 107 -2.24 -5.35 -0.96
CA VAL A 107 -1.54 -4.13 -1.41
C VAL A 107 -2.32 -3.41 -2.49
N ILE A 108 -2.32 -2.08 -2.41
CA ILE A 108 -2.87 -1.23 -3.48
C ILE A 108 -1.83 -1.13 -4.60
N SER A 109 -2.26 -1.45 -5.79
CA SER A 109 -1.58 -1.24 -7.07
C SER A 109 -2.37 -0.24 -7.92
N ALA A 110 -2.35 -0.35 -9.23
CA ALA A 110 -3.11 0.50 -10.14
C ALA A 110 -3.65 -0.26 -11.34
N GLY A 111 -4.82 0.13 -11.84
CA GLY A 111 -5.46 -0.50 -13.00
C GLY A 111 -4.64 -0.44 -14.29
N GLY A 112 -3.76 0.55 -14.44
CA GLY A 112 -2.89 0.69 -15.60
C GLY A 112 -1.60 -0.15 -15.60
N VAL A 113 -1.39 -1.00 -14.59
CA VAL A 113 -0.22 -1.90 -14.48
C VAL A 113 -0.27 -3.01 -15.54
N ILE A 114 -1.45 -3.53 -15.84
CA ILE A 114 -1.65 -4.50 -16.92
C ILE A 114 -2.21 -3.75 -18.13
N LYS A 115 -1.51 -3.86 -19.25
CA LYS A 115 -2.04 -3.37 -20.53
C LYS A 115 -3.20 -4.28 -20.94
N THR A 116 -4.40 -3.75 -20.95
CA THR A 116 -5.56 -4.42 -21.53
C THR A 116 -5.66 -4.04 -23.01
N SER A 117 -6.09 -4.98 -23.84
CA SER A 117 -6.35 -4.76 -25.28
C SER A 117 -7.39 -3.67 -25.56
N GLN A 118 -8.10 -3.21 -24.54
CA GLN A 118 -9.13 -2.16 -24.62
C GLN A 118 -8.60 -0.76 -24.27
N GLU A 119 -7.32 -0.60 -23.87
CA GLU A 119 -6.76 0.73 -23.65
C GLU A 119 -6.55 1.44 -25.00
N PRO A 120 -7.14 2.63 -25.21
CA PRO A 120 -6.89 3.42 -26.40
C PRO A 120 -5.38 3.73 -26.52
N LEU A 121 -4.79 3.46 -27.68
CA LEU A 121 -3.38 3.75 -27.99
C LEU A 121 -2.97 5.19 -27.62
N ILE A 122 -3.90 6.12 -27.79
CA ILE A 122 -3.70 7.53 -27.45
C ILE A 122 -3.40 7.75 -25.97
N MET A 123 -4.05 7.00 -25.07
CA MET A 123 -3.78 7.06 -23.63
C MET A 123 -2.38 6.55 -23.28
N THR A 124 -1.90 5.54 -24.02
CA THR A 124 -0.54 5.00 -23.82
C THR A 124 0.54 5.96 -24.30
N ILE A 125 0.27 6.70 -25.39
CA ILE A 125 1.24 7.64 -26.00
C ILE A 125 1.34 8.93 -25.17
N PHE A 126 0.22 9.43 -24.65
CA PHE A 126 0.16 10.71 -23.91
C PHE A 126 0.33 10.56 -22.38
N ARG A 127 0.61 9.37 -21.86
CA ARG A 127 0.93 9.22 -20.43
C ARG A 127 2.20 9.98 -20.07
N PRO A 128 2.16 10.90 -19.09
CA PRO A 128 3.37 11.54 -18.58
C PRO A 128 4.43 10.51 -18.17
N LEU A 129 5.71 10.80 -18.43
CA LEU A 129 6.83 9.91 -18.11
C LEU A 129 6.78 9.39 -16.65
N ARG A 130 6.46 10.26 -15.70
CA ARG A 130 6.31 9.90 -14.27
C ARG A 130 5.24 8.85 -13.99
N ILE A 131 4.12 8.89 -14.70
CA ILE A 131 3.07 7.87 -14.56
C ILE A 131 3.58 6.53 -15.08
N ARG A 132 4.36 6.53 -16.17
CA ARG A 132 4.98 5.31 -16.69
C ARG A 132 5.97 4.70 -15.70
N GLU A 133 6.83 5.51 -15.08
CA GLU A 133 7.77 5.06 -14.06
C GLU A 133 7.06 4.44 -12.85
N VAL A 134 6.02 5.10 -12.34
CA VAL A 134 5.20 4.58 -11.23
C VAL A 134 4.54 3.26 -11.61
N LEU A 135 3.93 3.16 -12.80
CA LEU A 135 3.28 1.94 -13.25
C LEU A 135 4.28 0.80 -13.49
N ASN A 136 5.48 1.10 -14.01
CA ASN A 136 6.54 0.12 -14.18
C ASN A 136 6.99 -0.41 -12.81
N ASN A 137 7.23 0.46 -11.84
CA ASN A 137 7.64 0.04 -10.50
C ASN A 137 6.54 -0.75 -9.77
N LEU A 138 5.26 -0.40 -9.94
CA LEU A 138 4.13 -1.20 -9.48
C LEU A 138 4.09 -2.57 -10.17
N ARG A 139 4.36 -2.64 -11.47
CA ARG A 139 4.41 -3.92 -12.20
C ARG A 139 5.54 -4.80 -11.71
N GLU A 140 6.73 -4.23 -11.48
CA GLU A 140 7.86 -4.96 -10.90
C GLU A 140 7.53 -5.49 -9.49
N MET A 141 6.86 -4.69 -8.67
CA MET A 141 6.36 -5.14 -7.36
C MET A 141 5.41 -6.32 -7.51
N GLU A 142 4.43 -6.24 -8.44
CA GLU A 142 3.49 -7.33 -8.66
C GLU A 142 4.17 -8.62 -9.14
N VAL A 143 5.13 -8.53 -10.07
CA VAL A 143 5.93 -9.68 -10.51
C VAL A 143 6.70 -10.30 -9.35
N MET A 144 7.23 -9.48 -8.45
CA MET A 144 7.89 -9.99 -7.24
C MET A 144 6.92 -10.74 -6.34
N LEU A 145 5.69 -10.23 -6.17
CA LEU A 145 4.64 -10.88 -5.38
C LEU A 145 4.20 -12.19 -6.04
N GLU A 146 3.99 -12.21 -7.37
CA GLU A 146 3.65 -13.40 -8.15
C GLU A 146 4.69 -14.51 -7.97
N ASN A 147 5.97 -14.15 -7.86
CA ASN A 147 7.08 -15.09 -7.63
C ASN A 147 7.25 -15.50 -6.15
N SER A 148 6.55 -14.86 -5.22
CA SER A 148 6.61 -15.14 -3.78
C SER A 148 5.54 -16.16 -3.39
N THR A 149 5.73 -17.43 -3.76
CA THR A 149 4.75 -18.52 -3.56
C THR A 149 4.45 -18.85 -2.09
N ASP A 150 5.27 -18.36 -1.18
CA ASP A 150 5.13 -18.48 0.28
C ASP A 150 4.22 -17.40 0.90
N ILE A 151 3.83 -16.39 0.11
CA ILE A 151 2.99 -15.26 0.52
C ILE A 151 1.64 -15.32 -0.19
N ASP A 152 0.57 -15.30 0.60
CA ASP A 152 -0.80 -15.15 0.11
C ASP A 152 -1.11 -13.66 -0.10
N PHE A 153 -0.97 -13.18 -1.33
CA PHE A 153 -1.17 -11.76 -1.63
C PHE A 153 -2.45 -11.48 -2.41
N THR A 154 -2.91 -10.24 -2.29
CA THR A 154 -3.93 -9.66 -3.17
C THR A 154 -3.48 -8.27 -3.60
N ALA A 155 -3.28 -8.06 -4.88
CA ALA A 155 -3.04 -6.75 -5.45
C ALA A 155 -4.38 -6.13 -5.90
N VAL A 156 -4.78 -5.04 -5.24
CA VAL A 156 -5.99 -4.29 -5.58
C VAL A 156 -5.62 -3.24 -6.62
N ARG A 157 -6.21 -3.32 -7.81
CA ARG A 157 -5.90 -2.45 -8.97
C ARG A 157 -7.07 -1.51 -9.28
N PRO A 158 -7.26 -0.41 -8.53
CA PRO A 158 -8.31 0.55 -8.84
C PRO A 158 -8.01 1.26 -10.18
N PRO A 159 -9.02 1.48 -11.03
CA PRO A 159 -8.84 2.21 -12.29
C PRO A 159 -8.58 3.70 -12.05
N ALA A 160 -9.31 4.29 -11.13
CA ALA A 160 -9.15 5.66 -10.62
C ALA A 160 -9.74 5.74 -9.21
N LEU A 161 -9.15 6.60 -8.39
CA LEU A 161 -9.67 6.91 -7.07
C LEU A 161 -10.18 8.35 -7.06
N SER A 162 -11.37 8.57 -6.55
CA SER A 162 -11.98 9.89 -6.38
C SER A 162 -12.42 10.09 -4.93
N ASN A 163 -12.56 11.35 -4.52
CA ASN A 163 -13.12 11.72 -3.22
C ASN A 163 -14.65 11.87 -3.27
N ALA A 164 -15.30 11.35 -4.31
CA ALA A 164 -16.76 11.36 -4.43
C ALA A 164 -17.40 10.45 -3.37
N GLN A 165 -18.66 10.74 -3.05
CA GLN A 165 -19.44 9.89 -2.16
C GLN A 165 -19.55 8.47 -2.74
N VAL A 166 -19.52 7.46 -1.86
CA VAL A 166 -19.71 6.06 -2.25
C VAL A 166 -21.13 5.90 -2.77
N THR A 167 -21.27 5.57 -4.05
CA THR A 167 -22.60 5.38 -4.69
C THR A 167 -23.17 3.97 -4.50
N GLY A 168 -22.34 3.00 -4.07
CA GLY A 168 -22.76 1.61 -3.89
C GLY A 168 -23.08 0.87 -5.21
N THR A 169 -22.90 1.53 -6.35
CA THR A 169 -23.04 0.89 -7.67
C THR A 169 -21.68 0.43 -8.16
N MET A 170 -21.57 -0.87 -8.46
CA MET A 170 -20.46 -1.44 -9.22
C MET A 170 -20.70 -1.29 -10.72
#